data_ea7ca1ec840c2ad565577ae8ce556800
#
_entry.id   ea7ca1ec840c2ad565577ae8ce556800
#
_cell.length_a   1.000
_cell.length_b   1.000
_cell.length_c   1.000
_cell.angle_alpha   90.00
_cell.angle_beta   90.00
_cell.angle_gamma   90.00
#
_symmetry.space_group_name_H-M   'P 1'
#
loop_
_entity.id
_entity.type
_entity.pdbx_description
1 polymer ?
#
loop_
_entity_poly.entity_id
_entity_poly.type
_entity_poly.pdbx_seq_one_letter_code
_entity_poly.pdbx_strand_id
1 'polypeptide(L)'
;KSKQGGGPLIDIGTHALDITLWMMNNYDVESVTGSVFEKLGHRKEATYGNMFGPWDPDKFEVEDSAFGFIKMKNGATIFLESAWAINMKDSREAATTLCGTKAGAEIVGGMSKDGGYDLIFNKTEHGVLTEEHLSADGTIAFFEGGSDKEEVIECRQWLESILNDTEPLVKPEQAFMVTKILDNIYKSAREGHEIRF
;
A
#
# COMPACT_ATOMS: atom_id res chain seq x y z
N LYS A 1 -17.74 -6.68 -12.17
CA LYS A 1 -16.37 -6.58 -12.75
C LYS A 1 -16.32 -5.66 -13.97
N SER A 2 -17.32 -5.69 -14.84
CA SER A 2 -17.30 -4.87 -16.05
C SER A 2 -17.39 -3.36 -15.83
N LYS A 3 -17.92 -2.90 -14.70
CA LYS A 3 -18.10 -1.48 -14.37
C LYS A 3 -17.18 -0.99 -13.25
N GLN A 4 -16.80 -1.85 -12.32
CA GLN A 4 -16.01 -1.48 -11.14
C GLN A 4 -14.50 -1.64 -11.38
N GLY A 5 -14.07 -2.39 -12.41
CA GLY A 5 -12.66 -2.61 -12.71
C GLY A 5 -11.98 -3.63 -11.78
N GLY A 6 -11.97 -3.37 -10.50
CA GLY A 6 -11.42 -4.22 -9.42
C GLY A 6 -11.94 -3.77 -8.07
N GLY A 7 -11.66 -4.54 -7.03
CA GLY A 7 -11.97 -4.23 -5.64
C GLY A 7 -10.76 -3.63 -4.90
N PRO A 8 -10.71 -3.81 -3.56
CA PRO A 8 -9.68 -3.21 -2.72
C PRO A 8 -8.25 -3.57 -3.11
N LEU A 9 -8.03 -4.73 -3.74
CA LEU A 9 -6.67 -5.10 -4.15
C LEU A 9 -6.11 -4.13 -5.20
N ILE A 10 -6.92 -3.75 -6.18
CA ILE A 10 -6.50 -2.77 -7.21
C ILE A 10 -6.59 -1.34 -6.68
N ASP A 11 -7.59 -1.02 -5.87
CA ASP A 11 -7.80 0.33 -5.36
C ASP A 11 -6.73 0.73 -4.33
N ILE A 12 -6.75 0.11 -3.15
CA ILE A 12 -5.85 0.46 -2.04
C ILE A 12 -4.60 -0.42 -1.97
N GLY A 13 -4.68 -1.68 -2.40
CA GLY A 13 -3.54 -2.61 -2.41
C GLY A 13 -2.42 -2.15 -3.34
N THR A 14 -2.73 -1.47 -4.44
CA THR A 14 -1.75 -0.85 -5.33
C THR A 14 -0.85 0.12 -4.58
N HIS A 15 -1.43 1.03 -3.82
CA HIS A 15 -0.68 2.04 -3.06
C HIS A 15 0.20 1.41 -1.98
N ALA A 16 -0.35 0.46 -1.21
CA ALA A 16 0.40 -0.22 -0.16
C ALA A 16 1.57 -1.04 -0.72
N LEU A 17 1.38 -1.71 -1.85
CA LEU A 17 2.44 -2.50 -2.48
C LEU A 17 3.50 -1.61 -3.12
N ASP A 18 3.10 -0.56 -3.81
CA ASP A 18 4.02 0.36 -4.49
C ASP A 18 4.98 1.01 -3.49
N ILE A 19 4.44 1.64 -2.43
CA ILE A 19 5.29 2.26 -1.40
C ILE A 19 6.20 1.24 -0.71
N THR A 20 5.73 -0.01 -0.50
CA THR A 20 6.53 -1.06 0.11
C THR A 20 7.71 -1.45 -0.77
N LEU A 21 7.49 -1.73 -2.06
CA LEU A 21 8.54 -2.10 -3.01
C LEU A 21 9.53 -0.94 -3.20
N TRP A 22 9.04 0.29 -3.23
CA TRP A 22 9.87 1.49 -3.34
C TRP A 22 10.79 1.66 -2.12
N MET A 23 10.26 1.57 -0.91
CA MET A 23 11.05 1.65 0.33
C MET A 23 12.05 0.50 0.46
N MET A 24 11.71 -0.70 0.01
CA MET A 24 12.63 -1.84 -0.05
C MET A 24 13.68 -1.68 -1.15
N ASN A 25 13.47 -0.78 -2.11
CA ASN A 25 14.22 -0.66 -3.35
C ASN A 25 14.44 -2.03 -4.02
N ASN A 26 13.37 -2.83 -4.06
CA ASN A 26 13.45 -4.21 -4.54
C ASN A 26 12.16 -4.61 -5.26
N TYR A 27 12.27 -4.85 -6.57
CA TYR A 27 11.18 -5.28 -7.44
C TYR A 27 11.38 -6.70 -7.99
N ASP A 28 12.38 -7.43 -7.47
CA ASP A 28 12.78 -8.74 -7.99
C ASP A 28 12.01 -9.85 -7.29
N VAL A 29 10.82 -10.12 -7.81
CA VAL A 29 9.87 -11.08 -7.25
C VAL A 29 10.20 -12.49 -7.69
N GLU A 30 10.14 -13.44 -6.77
CA GLU A 30 10.25 -14.88 -7.05
C GLU A 30 8.89 -15.49 -7.30
N SER A 31 7.95 -15.28 -6.37
CA SER A 31 6.64 -15.91 -6.43
C SER A 31 5.59 -15.16 -5.60
N VAL A 32 4.33 -15.47 -5.85
CA VAL A 32 3.20 -14.94 -5.11
C VAL A 32 2.14 -16.01 -4.87
N THR A 33 1.55 -15.97 -3.67
CA THR A 33 0.33 -16.72 -3.33
C THR A 33 -0.72 -15.73 -2.85
N GLY A 34 -1.97 -15.90 -3.29
CA GLY A 34 -3.03 -14.97 -2.97
C GLY A 34 -4.37 -15.62 -2.66
N SER A 35 -5.20 -14.88 -1.95
CA SER A 35 -6.61 -15.21 -1.69
C SER A 35 -7.46 -13.96 -1.84
N VAL A 36 -8.63 -14.09 -2.45
CA VAL A 36 -9.61 -13.02 -2.61
C VAL A 36 -10.98 -13.48 -2.17
N PHE A 37 -11.76 -12.58 -1.57
CA PHE A 37 -13.06 -12.89 -1.00
C PHE A 37 -14.10 -11.85 -1.43
N GLU A 38 -15.30 -12.34 -1.74
CA GLU A 38 -16.51 -11.57 -2.03
C GLU A 38 -17.57 -11.97 -1.00
N LYS A 39 -17.52 -11.44 0.23
CA LYS A 39 -18.35 -11.93 1.35
C LYS A 39 -19.23 -10.86 1.98
N LEU A 40 -18.72 -9.67 2.19
CA LEU A 40 -19.41 -8.58 2.88
C LEU A 40 -20.07 -7.61 1.91
N GLY A 41 -19.52 -7.42 0.72
CA GLY A 41 -20.05 -6.51 -0.29
C GLY A 41 -21.50 -6.83 -0.71
N HIS A 42 -21.92 -8.08 -0.61
CA HIS A 42 -23.28 -8.54 -0.91
C HIS A 42 -24.26 -8.44 0.28
N ARG A 43 -23.80 -8.00 1.44
CA ARG A 43 -24.67 -7.88 2.64
C ARG A 43 -25.27 -6.50 2.73
N LYS A 44 -26.60 -6.44 2.86
CA LYS A 44 -27.33 -5.16 3.05
C LYS A 44 -26.85 -4.40 4.28
N GLU A 45 -26.57 -5.12 5.36
CA GLU A 45 -26.11 -4.54 6.62
C GLU A 45 -24.74 -3.86 6.50
N ALA A 46 -23.90 -4.31 5.56
CA ALA A 46 -22.58 -3.72 5.30
C ALA A 46 -22.65 -2.36 4.59
N THR A 47 -23.81 -2.01 4.00
CA THR A 47 -23.97 -0.73 3.29
C THR A 47 -24.19 0.46 4.25
N TYR A 48 -24.51 0.22 5.51
CA TYR A 48 -24.76 1.27 6.48
C TYR A 48 -23.45 1.85 7.03
N GLY A 49 -23.38 3.16 7.09
CA GLY A 49 -22.23 3.87 7.67
C GLY A 49 -21.01 4.03 6.76
N ASN A 50 -21.13 3.68 5.48
CA ASN A 50 -20.05 3.91 4.52
C ASN A 50 -19.93 5.41 4.19
N MET A 51 -18.68 5.95 4.27
CA MET A 51 -18.42 7.35 3.98
C MET A 51 -18.69 7.76 2.53
N PHE A 52 -18.67 6.80 1.59
CA PHE A 52 -18.96 7.02 0.16
C PHE A 52 -20.43 6.86 -0.19
N GLY A 53 -21.29 6.63 0.82
CA GLY A 53 -22.71 6.40 0.65
C GLY A 53 -23.07 4.93 0.39
N PRO A 54 -24.38 4.61 0.37
CA PRO A 54 -24.84 3.24 0.21
C PRO A 54 -24.60 2.75 -1.22
N TRP A 55 -24.27 1.47 -1.34
CA TRP A 55 -24.22 0.75 -2.62
C TRP A 55 -25.37 -0.26 -2.74
N ASP A 56 -25.57 -0.78 -3.95
CA ASP A 56 -26.51 -1.86 -4.22
C ASP A 56 -25.82 -3.22 -4.08
N PRO A 57 -26.06 -4.00 -3.02
CA PRO A 57 -25.39 -5.27 -2.79
C PRO A 57 -25.62 -6.30 -3.90
N ASP A 58 -26.76 -6.21 -4.62
CA ASP A 58 -27.09 -7.13 -5.70
C ASP A 58 -26.25 -6.85 -6.98
N LYS A 59 -25.60 -5.66 -7.03
CA LYS A 59 -24.72 -5.24 -8.13
C LYS A 59 -23.24 -5.22 -7.78
N PHE A 60 -22.88 -5.67 -6.58
CA PHE A 60 -21.50 -5.78 -6.19
C PHE A 60 -20.82 -6.91 -6.96
N GLU A 61 -19.72 -6.63 -7.68
CA GLU A 61 -19.14 -7.57 -8.65
C GLU A 61 -17.64 -7.84 -8.44
N VAL A 62 -17.06 -7.29 -7.39
CA VAL A 62 -15.62 -7.39 -7.13
C VAL A 62 -15.36 -8.02 -5.76
N GLU A 63 -14.13 -8.30 -5.46
CA GLU A 63 -13.74 -8.69 -4.11
C GLU A 63 -13.94 -7.54 -3.12
N ASP A 64 -14.24 -7.87 -1.86
CA ASP A 64 -14.29 -6.94 -0.73
C ASP A 64 -13.06 -7.04 0.17
N SER A 65 -12.27 -8.11 0.01
CA SER A 65 -11.00 -8.31 0.68
C SER A 65 -10.06 -9.22 -0.12
N ALA A 66 -8.76 -8.93 -0.05
CA ALA A 66 -7.72 -9.69 -0.70
C ALA A 66 -6.45 -9.72 0.15
N PHE A 67 -5.71 -10.83 0.06
CA PHE A 67 -4.50 -11.08 0.81
C PHE A 67 -3.45 -11.67 -0.12
N GLY A 68 -2.21 -11.18 -0.02
CA GLY A 68 -1.08 -11.63 -0.80
C GLY A 68 0.10 -12.02 0.08
N PHE A 69 0.77 -13.10 -0.28
CA PHE A 69 2.07 -13.51 0.26
C PHE A 69 3.06 -13.51 -0.89
N ILE A 70 4.02 -12.59 -0.85
CA ILE A 70 4.96 -12.34 -1.95
C ILE A 70 6.37 -12.67 -1.47
N LYS A 71 7.07 -13.54 -2.20
CA LYS A 71 8.46 -13.85 -1.97
C LYS A 71 9.34 -13.10 -2.95
N MET A 72 10.38 -12.45 -2.45
CA MET A 72 11.39 -11.77 -3.24
C MET A 72 12.59 -12.71 -3.46
N LYS A 73 13.30 -12.57 -4.58
CA LYS A 73 14.47 -13.43 -4.88
C LYS A 73 15.63 -13.29 -3.87
N ASN A 74 15.71 -12.15 -3.18
CA ASN A 74 16.69 -11.96 -2.11
C ASN A 74 16.28 -12.58 -0.75
N GLY A 75 15.13 -13.29 -0.70
CA GLY A 75 14.61 -13.93 0.49
C GLY A 75 13.68 -13.06 1.35
N ALA A 76 13.52 -11.78 1.03
CA ALA A 76 12.52 -10.95 1.70
C ALA A 76 11.10 -11.44 1.39
N THR A 77 10.17 -11.12 2.28
CA THR A 77 8.77 -11.54 2.16
C THR A 77 7.86 -10.36 2.47
N ILE A 78 6.80 -10.21 1.70
CA ILE A 78 5.78 -9.19 1.89
C ILE A 78 4.43 -9.87 2.15
N PHE A 79 3.74 -9.42 3.19
CA PHE A 79 2.32 -9.69 3.42
C PHE A 79 1.53 -8.47 2.98
N LEU A 80 0.66 -8.66 2.01
CA LEU A 80 -0.25 -7.61 1.53
C LEU A 80 -1.66 -7.92 2.01
N GLU A 81 -2.27 -6.97 2.70
CA GLU A 81 -3.66 -7.02 3.13
C GLU A 81 -4.41 -5.83 2.54
N SER A 82 -5.56 -6.07 1.93
CA SER A 82 -6.36 -5.04 1.32
C SER A 82 -7.85 -5.38 1.45
N ALA A 83 -8.62 -4.52 2.11
CA ALA A 83 -10.04 -4.76 2.33
C ALA A 83 -10.82 -3.45 2.39
N TRP A 84 -11.97 -3.41 1.70
CA TRP A 84 -12.97 -2.37 1.89
C TRP A 84 -13.91 -2.69 3.05
N ALA A 85 -14.10 -4.00 3.32
CA ALA A 85 -14.95 -4.46 4.40
C ALA A 85 -14.35 -5.70 5.05
N ILE A 86 -14.11 -5.60 6.36
CA ILE A 86 -13.62 -6.69 7.19
C ILE A 86 -14.10 -6.49 8.63
N ASN A 87 -14.47 -7.57 9.30
CA ASN A 87 -14.91 -7.51 10.70
C ASN A 87 -13.70 -7.55 11.63
N MET A 88 -13.12 -6.38 11.89
CA MET A 88 -12.02 -6.22 12.84
C MET A 88 -12.24 -4.95 13.68
N LYS A 89 -11.72 -4.95 14.89
CA LYS A 89 -11.85 -3.82 15.82
C LYS A 89 -10.90 -2.69 15.47
N ASP A 90 -9.64 -3.03 15.22
CA ASP A 90 -8.56 -2.06 15.04
C ASP A 90 -8.10 -2.13 13.58
N SER A 91 -8.74 -1.33 12.71
CA SER A 91 -8.32 -1.19 11.32
C SER A 91 -7.04 -0.36 11.24
N ARG A 92 -6.13 -0.79 10.38
CA ARG A 92 -4.92 -0.03 10.04
C ARG A 92 -5.04 0.40 8.59
N GLU A 93 -5.36 1.66 8.36
CA GLU A 93 -5.42 2.21 7.02
C GLU A 93 -4.05 2.74 6.61
N ALA A 94 -3.67 2.50 5.36
CA ALA A 94 -2.43 2.97 4.75
C ALA A 94 -1.18 2.73 5.61
N ALA A 95 -1.11 1.57 6.27
CA ALA A 95 0.00 1.20 7.13
C ALA A 95 1.00 0.30 6.40
N THR A 96 2.27 0.58 6.55
CA THR A 96 3.36 -0.28 6.07
C THR A 96 4.39 -0.45 7.17
N THR A 97 4.73 -1.71 7.48
CA THR A 97 5.77 -2.06 8.45
C THR A 97 6.90 -2.79 7.74
N LEU A 98 8.11 -2.26 7.85
CA LEU A 98 9.35 -2.90 7.37
C LEU A 98 10.14 -3.46 8.54
N CYS A 99 10.44 -4.75 8.49
CA CYS A 99 11.25 -5.45 9.47
C CYS A 99 12.59 -5.86 8.84
N GLY A 100 13.63 -5.09 9.11
CA GLY A 100 14.98 -5.37 8.64
C GLY A 100 15.87 -5.97 9.73
N THR A 101 17.03 -6.48 9.35
CA THR A 101 18.00 -7.07 10.29
C THR A 101 18.77 -6.03 11.11
N LYS A 102 18.76 -4.77 10.71
CA LYS A 102 19.45 -3.67 11.40
C LYS A 102 18.49 -2.71 12.09
N ALA A 103 17.33 -2.50 11.50
CA ALA A 103 16.30 -1.60 11.99
C ALA A 103 14.96 -1.96 11.36
N GLY A 104 13.88 -1.48 11.93
CA GLY A 104 12.54 -1.48 11.36
C GLY A 104 12.08 -0.07 11.02
N ALA A 105 11.05 0.04 10.20
CA ALA A 105 10.35 1.29 9.96
C ALA A 105 8.86 1.03 9.82
N GLU A 106 8.04 1.94 10.34
CA GLU A 106 6.59 1.85 10.24
C GLU A 106 6.04 3.18 9.72
N ILE A 107 5.19 3.09 8.70
CA ILE A 107 4.31 4.20 8.31
C ILE A 107 2.93 3.83 8.82
N VAL A 108 2.37 4.67 9.66
CA VAL A 108 1.03 4.50 10.22
C VAL A 108 0.21 5.73 9.86
N GLY A 109 -0.83 5.53 9.06
CA GLY A 109 -1.69 6.61 8.59
C GLY A 109 -3.01 6.72 9.35
N GLY A 110 -3.65 7.89 9.26
CA GLY A 110 -5.05 8.09 9.66
C GLY A 110 -5.33 8.18 11.16
N MET A 111 -4.35 7.99 12.04
CA MET A 111 -4.56 7.99 13.50
C MET A 111 -4.21 9.33 14.18
N SER A 112 -3.57 10.27 13.48
CA SER A 112 -3.35 11.60 14.03
C SER A 112 -4.64 12.43 13.95
N LYS A 113 -4.84 13.34 14.91
CA LYS A 113 -6.02 14.23 14.93
C LYS A 113 -6.13 15.12 13.69
N ASP A 114 -5.04 15.27 12.96
CA ASP A 114 -4.89 16.11 11.78
C ASP A 114 -4.82 15.31 10.47
N GLY A 115 -5.05 13.98 10.50
CA GLY A 115 -5.07 13.11 9.31
C GLY A 115 -3.69 12.82 8.70
N GLY A 116 -2.60 13.12 9.42
CA GLY A 116 -1.23 12.90 8.95
C GLY A 116 -0.73 11.46 9.09
N TYR A 117 0.45 11.20 8.56
CA TYR A 117 1.17 9.94 8.69
C TYR A 117 2.29 10.07 9.70
N ASP A 118 2.43 9.06 10.57
CA ASP A 118 3.57 8.92 11.45
C ASP A 118 4.59 7.98 10.81
N LEU A 119 5.85 8.41 10.75
CA LEU A 119 6.98 7.56 10.38
C LEU A 119 7.79 7.25 11.63
N ILE A 120 7.89 5.97 11.95
CA ILE A 120 8.54 5.48 13.16
C ILE A 120 9.72 4.59 12.74
N PHE A 121 10.92 4.87 13.27
CA PHE A 121 12.07 3.99 13.14
C PHE A 121 12.30 3.22 14.42
N ASN A 122 12.42 1.90 14.30
CA ASN A 122 12.70 0.98 15.39
C ASN A 122 14.14 0.47 15.28
N LYS A 123 14.96 0.73 16.30
CA LYS A 123 16.38 0.30 16.37
C LYS A 123 16.66 -0.40 17.67
N THR A 124 17.71 -1.23 17.68
CA THR A 124 18.25 -1.77 18.92
C THR A 124 19.59 -1.08 19.21
N GLU A 125 19.64 -0.31 20.29
CA GLU A 125 20.84 0.36 20.77
C GLU A 125 21.18 -0.16 22.17
N HIS A 126 22.41 -0.63 22.34
CA HIS A 126 22.89 -1.22 23.59
C HIS A 126 22.00 -2.33 24.17
N GLY A 127 21.34 -3.11 23.28
CA GLY A 127 20.42 -4.19 23.67
C GLY A 127 19.02 -3.74 24.08
N VAL A 128 18.69 -2.46 23.89
CA VAL A 128 17.37 -1.89 24.17
C VAL A 128 16.72 -1.47 22.85
N LEU A 129 15.44 -1.79 22.68
CA LEU A 129 14.64 -1.29 21.58
C LEU A 129 14.38 0.20 21.80
N THR A 130 14.68 1.00 20.80
CA THR A 130 14.43 2.44 20.75
C THR A 130 13.51 2.78 19.59
N GLU A 131 12.66 3.77 19.77
CA GLU A 131 11.76 4.29 18.75
C GLU A 131 12.11 5.74 18.46
N GLU A 132 12.20 6.10 17.18
CA GLU A 132 12.39 7.47 16.72
C GLU A 132 11.18 7.86 15.88
N HIS A 133 10.39 8.81 16.37
CA HIS A 133 9.21 9.33 15.69
C HIS A 133 9.62 10.53 14.84
N LEU A 134 9.39 10.42 13.54
CA LEU A 134 9.58 11.52 12.61
C LEU A 134 8.22 12.12 12.27
N SER A 135 8.04 13.39 12.63
CA SER A 135 6.87 14.15 12.22
C SER A 135 7.16 14.84 10.88
N ALA A 136 6.26 14.67 9.92
CA ALA A 136 6.34 15.39 8.65
C ALA A 136 6.14 16.90 8.81
N ASP A 137 5.57 17.35 9.94
CA ASP A 137 5.35 18.76 10.27
C ASP A 137 6.60 19.47 10.86
N GLY A 138 7.67 18.71 11.07
CA GLY A 138 8.91 19.19 11.68
C GLY A 138 9.83 19.91 10.71
N THR A 139 9.47 21.08 10.22
CA THR A 139 10.42 21.98 9.56
C THR A 139 11.31 22.63 10.60
N ILE A 140 12.61 22.73 10.30
CA ILE A 140 13.51 23.60 11.08
C ILE A 140 12.94 25.02 11.00
N ALA A 141 12.75 25.67 12.13
CA ALA A 141 12.05 26.93 12.30
C ALA A 141 12.57 28.14 11.44
N PHE A 142 13.63 27.92 10.67
CA PHE A 142 14.21 28.91 9.76
C PHE A 142 13.86 28.72 8.28
N PHE A 143 13.17 27.61 7.93
CA PHE A 143 12.67 27.39 6.58
C PHE A 143 11.18 27.72 6.55
N GLU A 144 10.84 28.97 6.21
CA GLU A 144 9.51 29.34 5.76
C GLU A 144 9.30 28.78 4.33
N GLY A 145 9.14 27.50 4.23
CA GLY A 145 8.70 26.85 3.02
C GLY A 145 7.40 26.12 3.36
N GLY A 146 6.27 26.66 2.98
CA GLY A 146 5.05 25.86 2.92
C GLY A 146 5.36 24.66 2.02
N SER A 147 5.12 23.45 2.49
CA SER A 147 5.21 22.28 1.62
C SER A 147 4.18 22.44 0.52
N ASP A 148 4.62 22.44 -0.74
CA ASP A 148 3.68 22.26 -1.84
C ASP A 148 2.87 20.99 -1.57
N LYS A 149 1.63 20.98 -2.01
CA LYS A 149 0.81 19.75 -1.94
C LYS A 149 1.49 18.63 -2.73
N GLU A 150 1.29 17.40 -2.28
CA GLU A 150 1.92 16.21 -2.86
C GLU A 150 1.71 16.13 -4.38
N GLU A 151 0.50 16.45 -4.85
CA GLU A 151 0.17 16.42 -6.28
C GLU A 151 0.97 17.45 -7.09
N VAL A 152 1.30 18.60 -6.47
CA VAL A 152 2.12 19.63 -7.11
C VAL A 152 3.57 19.19 -7.21
N ILE A 153 4.07 18.52 -6.17
CA ILE A 153 5.44 17.97 -6.16
C ILE A 153 5.56 16.89 -7.24
N GLU A 154 4.60 15.97 -7.29
CA GLU A 154 4.55 14.90 -8.28
C GLU A 154 4.54 15.44 -9.71
N CYS A 155 3.63 16.37 -10.02
CA CYS A 155 3.56 17.02 -11.33
C CYS A 155 4.86 17.75 -11.71
N ARG A 156 5.48 18.44 -10.75
CA ARG A 156 6.76 19.12 -10.97
C ARG A 156 7.88 18.14 -11.30
N GLN A 157 8.04 17.10 -10.52
CA GLN A 157 9.05 16.07 -10.74
C GLN A 157 8.89 15.39 -12.10
N TRP A 158 7.66 15.12 -12.50
CA TRP A 158 7.36 14.56 -13.81
C TRP A 158 7.75 15.53 -14.95
N LEU A 159 7.36 16.78 -14.85
CA LEU A 159 7.71 17.81 -15.84
C LEU A 159 9.22 18.04 -15.92
N GLU A 160 9.91 18.08 -14.78
CA GLU A 160 11.37 18.23 -14.73
C GLU A 160 12.09 17.05 -15.39
N SER A 161 11.59 15.83 -15.22
CA SER A 161 12.17 14.67 -15.89
C SER A 161 12.06 14.76 -17.41
N ILE A 162 10.93 15.26 -17.94
CA ILE A 162 10.73 15.49 -19.38
C ILE A 162 11.64 16.62 -19.88
N LEU A 163 11.68 17.76 -19.18
CA LEU A 163 12.43 18.93 -19.60
C LEU A 163 13.95 18.70 -19.60
N ASN A 164 14.43 17.88 -18.67
CA ASN A 164 15.86 17.63 -18.49
C ASN A 164 16.31 16.30 -19.12
N ASP A 165 15.41 15.58 -19.78
CA ASP A 165 15.67 14.23 -20.36
C ASP A 165 16.28 13.26 -19.33
N THR A 166 15.70 13.25 -18.13
CA THR A 166 16.12 12.38 -17.03
C THR A 166 15.10 11.32 -16.71
N GLU A 167 15.54 10.26 -16.07
CA GLU A 167 14.64 9.20 -15.59
C GLU A 167 13.65 9.75 -14.55
N PRO A 168 12.35 9.41 -14.63
CA PRO A 168 11.39 9.77 -13.59
C PRO A 168 11.71 9.06 -12.27
N LEU A 169 11.27 9.64 -11.15
CA LEU A 169 11.48 9.06 -9.82
C LEU A 169 10.87 7.66 -9.71
N VAL A 170 9.66 7.48 -10.23
CA VAL A 170 9.00 6.19 -10.36
C VAL A 170 9.07 5.75 -11.82
N LYS A 171 9.75 4.64 -12.06
CA LYS A 171 9.96 4.12 -13.43
C LYS A 171 8.76 3.30 -13.89
N PRO A 172 8.44 3.30 -15.19
CA PRO A 172 7.35 2.47 -15.74
C PRO A 172 7.50 0.98 -15.42
N GLU A 173 8.73 0.46 -15.38
CA GLU A 173 9.02 -0.93 -15.06
C GLU A 173 8.66 -1.27 -13.60
N GLN A 174 8.79 -0.31 -12.69
CA GLN A 174 8.39 -0.45 -11.29
C GLN A 174 6.86 -0.54 -11.18
N ALA A 175 6.14 0.38 -11.81
CA ALA A 175 4.68 0.37 -11.87
C ALA A 175 4.14 -0.90 -12.57
N PHE A 176 4.81 -1.35 -13.63
CA PHE A 176 4.47 -2.62 -14.29
C PHE A 176 4.63 -3.81 -13.36
N MET A 177 5.68 -3.84 -12.53
CA MET A 177 5.89 -4.93 -11.57
C MET A 177 4.80 -4.94 -10.50
N VAL A 178 4.39 -3.78 -9.98
CA VAL A 178 3.24 -3.67 -9.06
C VAL A 178 2.00 -4.32 -9.69
N THR A 179 1.63 -3.88 -10.88
CA THR A 179 0.47 -4.42 -11.61
C THR A 179 0.58 -5.93 -11.82
N LYS A 180 1.75 -6.43 -12.20
CA LYS A 180 2.01 -7.85 -12.42
C LYS A 180 1.85 -8.67 -11.13
N ILE A 181 2.29 -8.16 -9.99
CA ILE A 181 2.09 -8.82 -8.69
C ILE A 181 0.60 -8.93 -8.37
N LEU A 182 -0.15 -7.82 -8.50
CA LEU A 182 -1.58 -7.79 -8.21
C LEU A 182 -2.36 -8.76 -9.12
N ASP A 183 -2.07 -8.79 -10.42
CA ASP A 183 -2.69 -9.75 -11.34
C ASP A 183 -2.37 -11.21 -10.96
N ASN A 184 -1.14 -11.48 -10.55
CA ASN A 184 -0.74 -12.82 -10.10
C ASN A 184 -1.34 -13.20 -8.73
N ILE A 185 -1.67 -12.25 -7.85
CA ILE A 185 -2.48 -12.52 -6.65
C ILE A 185 -3.87 -13.02 -7.05
N TYR A 186 -4.55 -12.33 -7.98
CA TYR A 186 -5.83 -12.82 -8.51
C TYR A 186 -5.70 -14.17 -9.19
N LYS A 187 -4.64 -14.37 -9.97
CA LYS A 187 -4.38 -15.66 -10.66
C LYS A 187 -4.17 -16.76 -9.64
N SER A 188 -3.33 -16.57 -8.63
CA SER A 188 -3.09 -17.52 -7.56
C SER A 188 -4.39 -17.90 -6.82
N ALA A 189 -5.21 -16.90 -6.50
CA ALA A 189 -6.50 -17.14 -5.84
C ALA A 189 -7.47 -17.98 -6.70
N ARG A 190 -7.46 -17.80 -8.02
CA ARG A 190 -8.29 -18.60 -8.95
C ARG A 190 -7.76 -20.03 -9.13
N GLU A 191 -6.43 -20.17 -9.23
CA GLU A 191 -5.78 -21.45 -9.53
C GLU A 191 -5.49 -22.29 -8.29
N GLY A 192 -5.50 -21.66 -7.10
CA GLY A 192 -5.29 -22.34 -5.81
C GLY A 192 -3.84 -22.74 -5.55
N HIS A 193 -2.87 -22.13 -6.22
CA HIS A 193 -1.46 -22.42 -6.03
C HIS A 193 -0.56 -21.18 -6.20
N GLU A 194 0.71 -21.32 -5.79
CA GLU A 194 1.75 -20.31 -5.99
C GLU A 194 2.00 -20.03 -7.48
N ILE A 195 2.14 -18.76 -7.84
CA ILE A 195 2.52 -18.31 -9.18
C ILE A 195 3.96 -17.82 -9.14
N ARG A 196 4.82 -18.33 -10.01
CA ARG A 196 6.22 -17.90 -10.17
C ARG A 196 6.36 -16.88 -11.29
N PHE A 197 7.33 -15.96 -11.12
CA PHE A 197 7.62 -14.85 -12.04
C PHE A 197 8.65 -15.20 -13.09
#